data_0cf90ca4e63c2828b183934d76ee0877
#
_entry.id   0cf90ca4e63c2828b183934d76ee0877
#
_cell.length_a   1.000
_cell.length_b   1.000
_cell.length_c   1.000
_cell.angle_alpha   90.00
_cell.angle_beta   90.00
_cell.angle_gamma   90.00
#
_symmetry.space_group_name_H-M   'P 1'
#
loop_
_entity.id
_entity.type
_entity.pdbx_description
1 polymer ?
#
loop_
_entity_poly.entity_id
_entity_poly.type
_entity_poly.pdbx_seq_one_letter_code
_entity_poly.pdbx_strand_id
1 'polypeptide(L)'
;MTSVDDLIKTQMPDLIRLRHEIHQHPELGYEEHGTAQRVVDALAGIDDLDIRTGVAQTGVVVTLGADKKAPMVALRADMDALAIQETSGLPYASSVPGKMHACGHDGHTTCLVGAVKVLAMMGDQLPGPVRFLFQPAEEGGGGGGRMCEEGALEDVRAIFGLHGWPYLSQGELGVRTGPFLASSDRFCIVIEGQGAHAAFPHQGVDPIPIAAQIVLALQTIASRHTDPLDAVVVTVAQMHGGTADNIISASIELRGTLRSLQATTRTAAMHHIKQIAEGIATANGARAEVTITKGTPVLSNDPAATQFGFETAAAATLTPVDIDPVMGGEDFAFYAERIPAAFFALGVRPPGRDAYPALHQPDYDFPDDAIAAGVALHVQLLRRFWSDAPTALTG
;
A
#
# COMPACT_ATOMS: atom_id res chain seq x y z
N MET A 1 12.61 -2.98 36.02
CA MET A 1 12.54 -3.28 34.56
C MET A 1 12.70 -1.98 33.81
N THR A 2 13.53 -1.93 32.80
CA THR A 2 13.68 -0.77 31.91
C THR A 2 12.37 -0.52 31.18
N SER A 3 11.91 0.71 31.09
CA SER A 3 10.65 1.02 30.40
C SER A 3 10.79 0.80 28.89
N VAL A 4 9.68 0.58 28.17
CA VAL A 4 9.70 0.49 26.70
C VAL A 4 10.28 1.77 26.09
N ASP A 5 9.93 2.92 26.63
CA ASP A 5 10.41 4.21 26.17
C ASP A 5 11.95 4.36 26.34
N ASP A 6 12.52 3.84 27.43
CA ASP A 6 13.97 3.84 27.63
C ASP A 6 14.67 2.91 26.63
N LEU A 7 14.07 1.74 26.34
CA LEU A 7 14.61 0.82 25.32
C LEU A 7 14.57 1.47 23.94
N ILE A 8 13.45 2.11 23.56
CA ILE A 8 13.33 2.84 22.30
C ILE A 8 14.39 3.94 22.21
N LYS A 9 14.51 4.79 23.23
CA LYS A 9 15.52 5.87 23.28
C LYS A 9 16.94 5.37 23.06
N THR A 10 17.26 4.20 23.62
CA THR A 10 18.59 3.59 23.42
C THR A 10 18.86 3.21 21.97
N GLN A 11 17.83 2.81 21.22
CA GLN A 11 17.94 2.40 19.82
C GLN A 11 17.89 3.57 18.82
N MET A 12 17.32 4.72 19.20
CA MET A 12 17.09 5.85 18.28
C MET A 12 18.30 6.27 17.44
N PRO A 13 19.53 6.41 17.99
CA PRO A 13 20.69 6.82 17.19
C PRO A 13 20.97 5.85 16.04
N ASP A 14 20.83 4.54 16.27
CA ASP A 14 21.05 3.50 15.26
C ASP A 14 19.92 3.45 14.26
N LEU A 15 18.68 3.64 14.71
CA LEU A 15 17.50 3.67 13.84
C LEU A 15 17.52 4.87 12.90
N ILE A 16 17.85 6.06 13.39
CA ILE A 16 18.00 7.25 12.55
C ILE A 16 19.08 7.04 11.49
N ARG A 17 20.22 6.47 11.87
CA ARG A 17 21.28 6.13 10.91
C ARG A 17 20.78 5.14 9.86
N LEU A 18 20.08 4.06 10.27
CA LEU A 18 19.53 3.08 9.35
C LEU A 18 18.55 3.73 8.36
N ARG A 19 17.62 4.57 8.85
CA ARG A 19 16.68 5.28 7.99
C ARG A 19 17.39 6.14 6.96
N HIS A 20 18.40 6.93 7.40
CA HIS A 20 19.19 7.77 6.49
C HIS A 20 19.94 6.95 5.44
N GLU A 21 20.50 5.80 5.82
CA GLU A 21 21.18 4.89 4.89
C GLU A 21 20.22 4.27 3.86
N ILE A 22 19.00 3.91 4.27
CA ILE A 22 17.96 3.43 3.35
C ILE A 22 17.53 4.58 2.42
N HIS A 23 17.25 5.75 2.97
CA HIS A 23 16.83 6.93 2.20
C HIS A 23 17.85 7.37 1.15
N GLN A 24 19.14 7.32 1.47
CA GLN A 24 20.24 7.65 0.55
C GLN A 24 20.41 6.65 -0.61
N HIS A 25 19.91 5.42 -0.46
CA HIS A 25 20.08 4.33 -1.43
C HIS A 25 18.73 3.71 -1.79
N PRO A 26 17.81 4.50 -2.36
CA PRO A 26 16.46 4.01 -2.68
C PRO A 26 16.49 2.99 -3.83
N GLU A 27 15.74 1.91 -3.66
CA GLU A 27 15.59 0.83 -4.63
C GLU A 27 14.11 0.67 -5.00
N LEU A 28 13.83 0.45 -6.27
CA LEU A 28 12.46 0.28 -6.75
C LEU A 28 11.94 -1.13 -6.42
N GLY A 29 10.63 -1.31 -6.54
CA GLY A 29 9.98 -2.58 -6.27
C GLY A 29 10.64 -3.77 -7.00
N TYR A 30 10.95 -4.81 -6.24
CA TYR A 30 11.72 -6.00 -6.60
C TYR A 30 13.21 -5.76 -6.91
N GLU A 31 13.74 -4.58 -6.60
CA GLU A 31 15.17 -4.25 -6.66
C GLU A 31 15.76 -4.01 -5.25
N GLU A 32 15.00 -4.17 -4.17
CA GLU A 32 15.33 -3.79 -2.78
C GLU A 32 16.37 -4.70 -2.11
N HIS A 33 17.36 -5.17 -2.87
CA HIS A 33 18.40 -6.09 -2.37
C HIS A 33 19.27 -5.45 -1.28
N GLY A 34 19.66 -4.18 -1.47
CA GLY A 34 20.45 -3.44 -0.51
C GLY A 34 19.65 -3.07 0.74
N THR A 35 18.38 -2.74 0.59
CA THR A 35 17.45 -2.45 1.70
C THR A 35 17.21 -3.70 2.54
N ALA A 36 16.93 -4.85 1.90
CA ALA A 36 16.78 -6.14 2.56
C ALA A 36 18.07 -6.53 3.34
N GLN A 37 19.25 -6.32 2.73
CA GLN A 37 20.52 -6.60 3.41
C GLN A 37 20.72 -5.69 4.63
N ARG A 38 20.38 -4.39 4.54
CA ARG A 38 20.45 -3.46 5.68
C ARG A 38 19.54 -3.88 6.83
N VAL A 39 18.34 -4.42 6.52
CA VAL A 39 17.44 -5.00 7.54
C VAL A 39 18.12 -6.18 8.23
N VAL A 40 18.68 -7.12 7.47
CA VAL A 40 19.39 -8.30 8.02
C VAL A 40 20.58 -7.88 8.88
N ASP A 41 21.40 -6.95 8.38
CA ASP A 41 22.58 -6.45 9.09
C ASP A 41 22.20 -5.71 10.39
N ALA A 42 21.11 -4.93 10.37
CA ALA A 42 20.60 -4.23 11.56
C ALA A 42 20.10 -5.18 12.65
N LEU A 43 19.71 -6.39 12.28
CA LEU A 43 19.23 -7.43 13.20
C LEU A 43 20.32 -8.45 13.56
N ALA A 44 21.51 -8.33 12.99
CA ALA A 44 22.61 -9.26 13.26
C ALA A 44 23.00 -9.27 14.75
N GLY A 45 23.27 -10.47 15.28
CA GLY A 45 23.66 -10.67 16.68
C GLY A 45 22.50 -10.64 17.70
N ILE A 46 21.26 -10.59 17.24
CA ILE A 46 20.09 -10.83 18.08
C ILE A 46 19.81 -12.33 18.08
N ASP A 47 19.82 -12.94 19.26
CA ASP A 47 19.48 -14.34 19.43
C ASP A 47 17.99 -14.60 19.21
N ASP A 48 17.62 -15.85 18.92
CA ASP A 48 16.25 -16.35 18.74
C ASP A 48 15.46 -15.72 17.57
N LEU A 49 16.15 -15.16 16.58
CA LEU A 49 15.55 -14.74 15.32
C LEU A 49 15.70 -15.83 14.25
N ASP A 50 14.58 -16.25 13.68
CA ASP A 50 14.55 -16.97 12.40
C ASP A 50 14.34 -15.97 11.25
N ILE A 51 15.34 -15.85 10.37
CA ILE A 51 15.35 -14.88 9.27
C ILE A 51 15.34 -15.61 7.93
N ARG A 52 14.26 -15.39 7.16
CA ARG A 52 14.12 -15.86 5.77
C ARG A 52 14.22 -14.67 4.83
N THR A 53 15.17 -14.69 3.92
CA THR A 53 15.35 -13.69 2.87
C THR A 53 14.86 -14.19 1.52
N GLY A 54 14.61 -13.27 0.57
CA GLY A 54 14.19 -13.62 -0.79
C GLY A 54 12.73 -14.03 -0.90
N VAL A 55 11.89 -13.80 0.12
CA VAL A 55 10.45 -14.01 0.06
C VAL A 55 9.86 -12.91 -0.83
N ALA A 56 9.04 -13.27 -1.80
CA ALA A 56 8.62 -12.36 -2.87
C ALA A 56 9.81 -11.63 -3.54
N GLN A 57 10.89 -12.35 -3.86
CA GLN A 57 12.16 -11.95 -4.46
C GLN A 57 13.12 -11.23 -3.49
N THR A 58 12.76 -10.08 -2.94
CA THR A 58 13.63 -9.22 -2.13
C THR A 58 13.16 -9.07 -0.68
N GLY A 59 11.96 -9.56 -0.35
CA GLY A 59 11.39 -9.44 0.99
C GLY A 59 12.12 -10.25 2.05
N VAL A 60 11.98 -9.82 3.30
CA VAL A 60 12.55 -10.46 4.48
C VAL A 60 11.43 -10.80 5.46
N VAL A 61 11.41 -12.03 5.93
CA VAL A 61 10.50 -12.50 6.98
C VAL A 61 11.33 -12.86 8.20
N VAL A 62 11.04 -12.22 9.32
CA VAL A 62 11.72 -12.46 10.59
C VAL A 62 10.69 -13.03 11.57
N THR A 63 11.04 -14.12 12.28
CA THR A 63 10.21 -14.65 13.34
C THR A 63 10.98 -14.64 14.66
N LEU A 64 10.40 -14.01 15.68
CA LEU A 64 10.93 -14.01 17.06
C LEU A 64 10.11 -14.98 17.92
N GLY A 65 10.77 -15.85 18.68
CA GLY A 65 10.11 -16.79 19.59
C GLY A 65 9.34 -17.90 18.84
N ALA A 66 9.90 -18.45 17.77
CA ALA A 66 9.26 -19.46 16.94
C ALA A 66 8.88 -20.77 17.71
N ASP A 67 9.50 -21.04 18.85
CA ASP A 67 9.25 -22.19 19.74
C ASP A 67 8.03 -21.98 20.66
N LYS A 68 7.52 -20.76 20.78
CA LYS A 68 6.38 -20.39 21.65
C LYS A 68 5.08 -20.93 21.04
N LYS A 69 4.12 -21.27 21.93
CA LYS A 69 2.88 -21.97 21.52
C LYS A 69 1.62 -21.10 21.48
N ALA A 70 1.69 -19.87 21.96
CA ALA A 70 0.55 -18.96 21.87
C ALA A 70 0.32 -18.53 20.38
N PRO A 71 -0.86 -18.01 20.04
CA PRO A 71 -1.16 -17.56 18.68
C PRO A 71 -0.10 -16.60 18.13
N MET A 72 0.35 -16.82 16.87
CA MET A 72 1.29 -15.94 16.21
C MET A 72 0.59 -14.66 15.71
N VAL A 73 1.24 -13.53 15.89
CA VAL A 73 0.81 -12.23 15.36
C VAL A 73 1.88 -11.64 14.46
N ALA A 74 1.49 -10.92 13.42
CA ALA A 74 2.42 -10.31 12.49
C ALA A 74 2.39 -8.78 12.50
N LEU A 75 3.53 -8.18 12.17
CA LEU A 75 3.68 -6.78 11.82
C LEU A 75 4.27 -6.67 10.41
N ARG A 76 3.89 -5.63 9.66
CA ARG A 76 4.39 -5.39 8.29
C ARG A 76 4.92 -3.97 8.12
N ALA A 77 6.01 -3.85 7.39
CA ALA A 77 6.46 -2.62 6.76
C ALA A 77 6.84 -2.90 5.30
N ASP A 78 6.62 -1.93 4.44
CA ASP A 78 7.09 -1.89 3.06
C ASP A 78 8.53 -1.41 2.96
N MET A 79 9.21 -1.67 1.81
CA MET A 79 10.64 -1.37 1.65
C MET A 79 10.97 -0.57 0.38
N ASP A 80 10.12 -0.59 -0.63
CA ASP A 80 10.42 -0.04 -1.94
C ASP A 80 10.35 1.49 -2.01
N ALA A 81 11.05 2.04 -3.01
CA ALA A 81 11.09 3.46 -3.32
C ALA A 81 10.39 3.76 -4.64
N LEU A 82 10.30 5.04 -4.98
CA LEU A 82 9.62 5.56 -6.18
C LEU A 82 10.62 6.12 -7.20
N ALA A 83 10.21 6.07 -8.48
CA ALA A 83 10.94 6.67 -9.60
C ALA A 83 10.72 8.19 -9.65
N ILE A 84 11.17 8.90 -8.62
CA ILE A 84 11.04 10.34 -8.43
C ILE A 84 12.43 10.95 -8.20
N GLN A 85 12.74 12.08 -8.88
CA GLN A 85 13.95 12.84 -8.58
C GLN A 85 13.74 13.68 -7.31
N GLU A 86 14.49 13.37 -6.27
CA GLU A 86 14.44 14.11 -5.01
C GLU A 86 14.95 15.54 -5.15
N THR A 87 14.26 16.47 -4.45
CA THR A 87 14.60 17.89 -4.36
C THR A 87 14.57 18.43 -2.92
N SER A 88 14.56 17.55 -1.92
CA SER A 88 14.45 17.92 -0.49
C SER A 88 15.63 18.78 0.02
N GLY A 89 16.84 18.59 -0.54
CA GLY A 89 18.06 19.24 -0.07
C GLY A 89 18.54 18.75 1.29
N LEU A 90 18.07 17.62 1.76
CA LEU A 90 18.45 17.01 3.03
C LEU A 90 19.89 16.49 2.99
N PRO A 91 20.61 16.48 4.14
CA PRO A 91 21.98 15.93 4.21
C PRO A 91 22.08 14.45 3.82
N TYR A 92 20.98 13.72 3.94
CA TYR A 92 20.84 12.31 3.60
C TYR A 92 19.93 12.09 2.39
N ALA A 93 19.75 13.09 1.54
CA ALA A 93 18.99 12.96 0.30
C ALA A 93 19.52 11.82 -0.56
N SER A 94 18.65 11.27 -1.40
CA SER A 94 18.97 10.17 -2.31
C SER A 94 20.27 10.44 -3.09
N SER A 95 21.18 9.48 -3.07
CA SER A 95 22.39 9.46 -3.91
C SER A 95 22.15 8.82 -5.28
N VAL A 96 20.94 8.28 -5.52
CA VAL A 96 20.56 7.57 -6.75
C VAL A 96 19.69 8.48 -7.61
N PRO A 97 20.18 9.03 -8.73
CA PRO A 97 19.40 9.92 -9.58
C PRO A 97 18.07 9.27 -10.02
N GLY A 98 16.98 10.03 -9.91
CA GLY A 98 15.65 9.60 -10.34
C GLY A 98 14.96 8.59 -9.43
N LYS A 99 15.50 8.28 -8.24
CA LYS A 99 14.86 7.42 -7.24
C LYS A 99 14.81 8.11 -5.88
N MET A 100 13.72 7.92 -5.13
CA MET A 100 13.53 8.54 -3.82
C MET A 100 12.53 7.75 -2.97
N HIS A 101 12.72 7.73 -1.65
CA HIS A 101 11.70 7.29 -0.69
C HIS A 101 10.64 8.39 -0.46
N ALA A 102 9.81 8.67 -1.48
CA ALA A 102 8.79 9.70 -1.43
C ALA A 102 7.47 9.25 -0.78
N CYS A 103 7.40 8.01 -0.28
CA CYS A 103 6.25 7.46 0.46
C CYS A 103 6.56 7.14 1.93
N GLY A 104 7.83 7.23 2.34
CA GLY A 104 8.23 7.03 3.75
C GLY A 104 8.52 5.58 4.13
N HIS A 105 8.67 4.68 3.16
CA HIS A 105 8.95 3.27 3.41
C HIS A 105 10.29 3.04 4.12
N ASP A 106 11.26 3.94 3.97
CA ASP A 106 12.48 4.00 4.78
C ASP A 106 12.17 4.16 6.28
N GLY A 107 11.20 5.02 6.61
CA GLY A 107 10.69 5.20 7.97
C GLY A 107 9.91 3.99 8.48
N HIS A 108 9.03 3.41 7.65
CA HIS A 108 8.23 2.22 8.03
C HIS A 108 9.14 1.02 8.31
N THR A 109 10.07 0.71 7.39
CA THR A 109 11.08 -0.34 7.57
C THR A 109 11.88 -0.12 8.86
N THR A 110 12.31 1.11 9.12
CA THR A 110 13.07 1.46 10.33
C THR A 110 12.24 1.28 11.61
N CYS A 111 10.96 1.68 11.60
CA CYS A 111 10.06 1.45 12.73
C CYS A 111 9.91 -0.05 13.04
N LEU A 112 9.81 -0.88 12.00
CA LEU A 112 9.67 -2.33 12.18
C LEU A 112 10.98 -2.96 12.70
N VAL A 113 12.16 -2.57 12.19
CA VAL A 113 13.47 -2.98 12.75
C VAL A 113 13.58 -2.58 14.22
N GLY A 114 13.17 -1.36 14.56
CA GLY A 114 13.14 -0.87 15.94
C GLY A 114 12.26 -1.73 16.85
N ALA A 115 11.10 -2.14 16.36
CA ALA A 115 10.21 -3.03 17.09
C ALA A 115 10.85 -4.40 17.35
N VAL A 116 11.48 -5.02 16.33
CA VAL A 116 12.24 -6.29 16.52
C VAL A 116 13.28 -6.15 17.61
N LYS A 117 14.12 -5.09 17.54
CA LYS A 117 15.20 -4.87 18.51
C LYS A 117 14.68 -4.68 19.95
N VAL A 118 13.66 -3.85 20.12
CA VAL A 118 13.08 -3.59 21.45
C VAL A 118 12.44 -4.85 22.03
N LEU A 119 11.69 -5.61 21.21
CA LEU A 119 11.03 -6.84 21.67
C LEU A 119 12.04 -7.94 22.01
N ALA A 120 13.11 -8.07 21.24
CA ALA A 120 14.22 -9.00 21.54
C ALA A 120 14.89 -8.65 22.91
N MET A 121 15.10 -7.35 23.19
CA MET A 121 15.61 -6.92 24.50
C MET A 121 14.67 -7.21 25.67
N MET A 122 13.38 -7.38 25.40
CA MET A 122 12.40 -7.76 26.42
C MET A 122 12.41 -9.26 26.75
N GLY A 123 13.07 -10.08 25.94
CA GLY A 123 13.28 -11.51 26.16
C GLY A 123 11.97 -12.29 26.30
N ASP A 124 11.87 -13.12 27.37
CA ASP A 124 10.73 -14.02 27.59
C ASP A 124 9.41 -13.35 27.99
N GLN A 125 9.32 -12.02 27.90
CA GLN A 125 8.07 -11.30 28.25
C GLN A 125 6.96 -11.46 27.21
N LEU A 126 7.26 -11.94 26.00
CA LEU A 126 6.26 -12.22 24.97
C LEU A 126 5.72 -13.64 25.10
N PRO A 127 4.40 -13.83 25.29
CA PRO A 127 3.79 -15.16 25.43
C PRO A 127 3.80 -16.01 24.16
N GLY A 128 3.84 -15.39 22.97
CA GLY A 128 3.73 -16.04 21.68
C GLY A 128 4.75 -15.59 20.65
N PRO A 129 4.80 -16.28 19.50
CA PRO A 129 5.68 -15.92 18.41
C PRO A 129 5.19 -14.66 17.68
N VAL A 130 6.15 -13.87 17.18
CA VAL A 130 5.89 -12.68 16.38
C VAL A 130 6.56 -12.83 15.02
N ARG A 131 5.83 -12.52 13.95
CA ARG A 131 6.34 -12.46 12.60
C ARG A 131 6.42 -11.01 12.13
N PHE A 132 7.57 -10.62 11.60
CA PHE A 132 7.83 -9.31 11.02
C PHE A 132 8.02 -9.47 9.52
N LEU A 133 7.21 -8.77 8.73
CA LEU A 133 7.21 -8.82 7.28
C LEU A 133 7.80 -7.51 6.73
N PHE A 134 9.01 -7.59 6.22
CA PHE A 134 9.63 -6.51 5.45
C PHE A 134 9.29 -6.77 3.99
N GLN A 135 8.28 -6.08 3.51
CA GLN A 135 7.63 -6.38 2.25
C GLN A 135 8.21 -5.57 1.10
N PRO A 136 8.54 -6.20 -0.05
CA PRO A 136 8.95 -5.50 -1.25
C PRO A 136 7.75 -5.02 -2.08
N ALA A 137 8.00 -4.11 -3.02
CA ALA A 137 7.17 -3.81 -4.19
C ALA A 137 5.70 -3.47 -3.86
N GLU A 138 5.48 -2.60 -2.86
CA GLU A 138 4.15 -2.07 -2.55
C GLU A 138 3.65 -1.16 -3.68
N GLU A 139 4.50 -0.29 -4.24
CA GLU A 139 4.20 0.75 -5.23
C GLU A 139 3.84 0.20 -6.62
N GLY A 140 2.94 -0.78 -6.65
CA GLY A 140 2.39 -1.36 -7.87
C GLY A 140 2.96 -2.71 -8.30
N GLY A 141 3.88 -3.29 -7.53
CA GLY A 141 4.46 -4.61 -7.78
C GLY A 141 3.64 -5.78 -7.20
N GLY A 142 2.73 -5.51 -6.24
CA GLY A 142 1.90 -6.52 -5.58
C GLY A 142 2.68 -7.45 -4.66
N GLY A 143 3.72 -6.94 -4.01
CA GLY A 143 4.60 -7.69 -3.12
C GLY A 143 3.87 -8.34 -1.96
N GLY A 144 2.85 -7.66 -1.38
CA GLY A 144 2.00 -8.20 -0.32
C GLY A 144 1.25 -9.47 -0.74
N GLY A 145 0.67 -9.46 -1.94
CA GLY A 145 0.01 -10.64 -2.51
C GLY A 145 0.97 -11.80 -2.68
N ARG A 146 2.16 -11.52 -3.22
CA ARG A 146 3.19 -12.53 -3.45
C ARG A 146 3.77 -13.08 -2.15
N MET A 147 4.00 -12.25 -1.13
CA MET A 147 4.40 -12.73 0.20
C MET A 147 3.35 -13.68 0.80
N CYS A 148 2.06 -13.38 0.62
CA CYS A 148 1.00 -14.29 1.03
C CYS A 148 1.07 -15.65 0.31
N GLU A 149 1.30 -15.64 -1.01
CA GLU A 149 1.43 -16.86 -1.82
C GLU A 149 2.65 -17.70 -1.42
N GLU A 150 3.72 -17.06 -0.95
CA GLU A 150 4.96 -17.70 -0.48
C GLU A 150 4.94 -18.03 1.03
N GLY A 151 3.76 -18.02 1.67
CA GLY A 151 3.54 -18.52 3.04
C GLY A 151 3.89 -17.55 4.16
N ALA A 152 3.96 -16.24 3.90
CA ALA A 152 4.28 -15.26 4.93
C ALA A 152 3.24 -15.20 6.06
N LEU A 153 2.01 -15.65 5.82
CA LEU A 153 0.92 -15.69 6.81
C LEU A 153 0.70 -17.08 7.44
N GLU A 154 1.56 -18.08 7.19
CA GLU A 154 1.40 -19.40 7.83
C GLU A 154 1.38 -19.26 9.36
N ASP A 155 0.36 -19.84 10.02
CA ASP A 155 0.10 -19.79 11.45
C ASP A 155 -0.16 -18.40 12.06
N VAL A 156 -0.21 -17.33 11.25
CA VAL A 156 -0.51 -15.97 11.72
C VAL A 156 -2.01 -15.79 11.94
N ARG A 157 -2.41 -15.27 13.11
CA ARG A 157 -3.81 -15.05 13.49
C ARG A 157 -4.30 -13.63 13.22
N ALA A 158 -3.42 -12.66 13.33
CA ALA A 158 -3.73 -11.26 13.04
C ALA A 158 -2.48 -10.54 12.54
N ILE A 159 -2.66 -9.49 11.75
CA ILE A 159 -1.57 -8.68 11.24
C ILE A 159 -1.87 -7.19 11.42
N PHE A 160 -0.84 -6.42 11.75
CA PHE A 160 -0.91 -4.97 11.86
C PHE A 160 0.16 -4.31 11.00
N GLY A 161 -0.20 -3.15 10.44
CA GLY A 161 0.72 -2.30 9.69
C GLY A 161 0.48 -0.83 10.01
N LEU A 162 1.44 0.01 9.65
CA LEU A 162 1.31 1.46 9.71
C LEU A 162 1.86 2.11 8.45
N HIS A 163 1.38 3.31 8.15
CA HIS A 163 1.91 4.17 7.11
C HIS A 163 2.10 5.59 7.65
N GLY A 164 3.21 6.23 7.33
CA GLY A 164 3.44 7.64 7.65
C GLY A 164 2.42 8.54 6.95
N TRP A 165 1.69 9.36 7.72
CA TRP A 165 0.57 10.14 7.20
C TRP A 165 0.82 11.65 7.37
N PRO A 166 1.25 12.37 6.33
CA PRO A 166 1.62 13.79 6.43
C PRO A 166 0.41 14.71 6.69
N TYR A 167 -0.81 14.18 6.55
CA TYR A 167 -2.04 14.93 6.83
C TYR A 167 -2.43 14.95 8.31
N LEU A 168 -1.79 14.10 9.13
CA LEU A 168 -1.95 14.05 10.58
C LEU A 168 -0.69 14.59 11.26
N SER A 169 -0.89 15.24 12.42
CA SER A 169 0.23 15.76 13.23
C SER A 169 0.93 14.60 13.96
N GLN A 170 2.23 14.74 14.20
CA GLN A 170 2.94 13.83 15.12
C GLN A 170 2.20 13.73 16.46
N GLY A 171 2.11 12.51 16.99
CA GLY A 171 1.32 12.19 18.18
C GLY A 171 -0.13 11.79 17.88
N GLU A 172 -0.61 11.91 16.65
CA GLU A 172 -1.92 11.40 16.22
C GLU A 172 -1.78 10.04 15.53
N LEU A 173 -2.78 9.18 15.71
CA LEU A 173 -2.92 7.89 15.03
C LEU A 173 -4.26 7.84 14.32
N GLY A 174 -4.24 7.89 13.01
CA GLY A 174 -5.45 7.71 12.20
C GLY A 174 -5.91 6.26 12.25
N VAL A 175 -7.16 6.08 12.65
CA VAL A 175 -7.79 4.77 12.83
C VAL A 175 -9.11 4.77 12.07
N ARG A 176 -9.38 3.69 11.33
CA ARG A 176 -10.65 3.53 10.62
C ARG A 176 -11.07 2.08 10.57
N THR A 177 -12.31 1.80 10.95
CA THR A 177 -12.94 0.48 10.79
C THR A 177 -13.53 0.34 9.39
N GLY A 178 -13.40 -0.84 8.78
CA GLY A 178 -13.91 -1.11 7.44
C GLY A 178 -13.03 -0.52 6.34
N PRO A 179 -13.61 -0.15 5.18
CA PRO A 179 -12.85 0.33 4.03
C PRO A 179 -12.02 1.57 4.37
N PHE A 180 -10.71 1.49 4.12
CA PHE A 180 -9.75 2.57 4.37
C PHE A 180 -9.08 3.05 3.08
N LEU A 181 -8.46 2.14 2.30
CA LEU A 181 -7.85 2.47 1.01
C LEU A 181 -8.53 1.69 -0.12
N ALA A 182 -8.63 2.32 -1.29
CA ALA A 182 -9.37 1.79 -2.41
C ALA A 182 -8.63 0.65 -3.13
N SER A 183 -9.40 -0.19 -3.80
CA SER A 183 -8.85 -1.08 -4.81
C SER A 183 -8.22 -0.30 -5.97
N SER A 184 -7.25 -0.93 -6.63
CA SER A 184 -6.53 -0.31 -7.75
C SER A 184 -6.45 -1.28 -8.93
N ASP A 185 -7.28 -1.04 -9.95
CA ASP A 185 -7.33 -1.86 -11.14
C ASP A 185 -6.99 -1.06 -12.39
N ARG A 186 -6.57 -1.76 -13.43
CA ARG A 186 -6.29 -1.18 -14.75
C ARG A 186 -7.19 -1.82 -15.81
N PHE A 187 -7.59 -1.05 -16.80
CA PHE A 187 -8.29 -1.59 -17.96
C PHE A 187 -7.68 -1.08 -19.25
N CYS A 188 -7.78 -1.91 -20.28
CA CYS A 188 -7.44 -1.60 -21.65
C CYS A 188 -8.63 -1.98 -22.54
N ILE A 189 -9.06 -1.07 -23.42
CA ILE A 189 -10.13 -1.29 -24.39
C ILE A 189 -9.55 -1.07 -25.77
N VAL A 190 -9.50 -2.10 -26.59
CA VAL A 190 -9.12 -2.01 -28.00
C VAL A 190 -10.39 -2.03 -28.84
N ILE A 191 -10.63 -0.94 -29.57
CA ILE A 191 -11.79 -0.78 -30.45
C ILE A 191 -11.31 -1.02 -31.88
N GLU A 192 -11.81 -2.09 -32.49
CA GLU A 192 -11.51 -2.49 -33.87
C GLU A 192 -12.65 -2.03 -34.78
N GLY A 193 -12.34 -1.13 -35.69
CA GLY A 193 -13.20 -0.66 -36.75
C GLY A 193 -12.74 -1.15 -38.12
N GLN A 194 -12.98 -0.32 -39.15
CA GLN A 194 -12.52 -0.59 -40.50
C GLN A 194 -11.92 0.70 -41.10
N GLY A 195 -10.63 0.66 -41.42
CA GLY A 195 -9.93 1.79 -42.02
C GLY A 195 -10.51 2.17 -43.40
N ALA A 196 -10.48 3.47 -43.70
CA ALA A 196 -10.96 4.01 -44.98
C ALA A 196 -10.29 5.36 -45.26
N HIS A 197 -10.47 5.87 -46.49
CA HIS A 197 -10.13 7.25 -46.83
C HIS A 197 -11.08 8.22 -46.06
N ALA A 198 -10.54 9.24 -45.42
CA ALA A 198 -11.34 10.16 -44.58
C ALA A 198 -12.47 10.88 -45.32
N ALA A 199 -12.35 11.05 -46.68
CA ALA A 199 -13.40 11.62 -47.52
C ALA A 199 -14.54 10.63 -47.82
N PHE A 200 -14.37 9.33 -47.54
CA PHE A 200 -15.35 8.27 -47.84
C PHE A 200 -15.67 7.45 -46.59
N PRO A 201 -16.13 8.10 -45.49
CA PRO A 201 -16.34 7.42 -44.18
C PRO A 201 -17.38 6.30 -44.23
N HIS A 202 -18.28 6.32 -45.20
CA HIS A 202 -19.29 5.28 -45.41
C HIS A 202 -18.72 3.93 -45.90
N GLN A 203 -17.43 3.90 -46.28
CA GLN A 203 -16.72 2.68 -46.72
C GLN A 203 -15.94 2.02 -45.57
N GLY A 204 -15.93 2.65 -44.36
CA GLY A 204 -15.26 2.15 -43.18
C GLY A 204 -16.13 2.14 -41.97
N VAL A 205 -15.54 1.81 -40.81
CA VAL A 205 -16.12 1.96 -39.46
C VAL A 205 -15.11 2.74 -38.65
N ASP A 206 -15.43 4.00 -38.35
CA ASP A 206 -14.51 4.92 -37.67
C ASP A 206 -14.49 4.66 -36.16
N PRO A 207 -13.37 4.17 -35.61
CA PRO A 207 -13.29 3.89 -34.17
C PRO A 207 -13.11 5.13 -33.29
N ILE A 208 -12.74 6.31 -33.85
CA ILE A 208 -12.53 7.54 -33.06
C ILE A 208 -13.86 8.06 -32.45
N PRO A 209 -14.95 8.27 -33.21
CA PRO A 209 -16.23 8.63 -32.63
C PRO A 209 -16.79 7.58 -31.66
N ILE A 210 -16.54 6.30 -31.91
CA ILE A 210 -16.93 5.19 -31.04
C ILE A 210 -16.19 5.29 -29.70
N ALA A 211 -14.86 5.50 -29.73
CA ALA A 211 -14.04 5.68 -28.54
C ALA A 211 -14.51 6.88 -27.71
N ALA A 212 -14.84 8.02 -28.34
CA ALA A 212 -15.38 9.19 -27.66
C ALA A 212 -16.70 8.89 -26.95
N GLN A 213 -17.63 8.15 -27.58
CA GLN A 213 -18.88 7.71 -26.96
C GLN A 213 -18.62 6.79 -25.76
N ILE A 214 -17.67 5.84 -25.87
CA ILE A 214 -17.29 4.95 -24.78
C ILE A 214 -16.75 5.75 -23.61
N VAL A 215 -15.82 6.70 -23.83
CA VAL A 215 -15.25 7.54 -22.76
C VAL A 215 -16.35 8.28 -22.00
N LEU A 216 -17.31 8.89 -22.71
CA LEU A 216 -18.43 9.59 -22.11
C LEU A 216 -19.38 8.65 -21.34
N ALA A 217 -19.70 7.49 -21.91
CA ALA A 217 -20.60 6.53 -21.32
C ALA A 217 -20.00 5.86 -20.07
N LEU A 218 -18.69 5.64 -20.02
CA LEU A 218 -18.01 5.10 -18.84
C LEU A 218 -18.19 6.00 -17.60
N GLN A 219 -18.41 7.32 -17.78
CA GLN A 219 -18.71 8.23 -16.66
C GLN A 219 -20.06 7.93 -16.00
N THR A 220 -20.96 7.22 -16.68
CA THR A 220 -22.24 6.81 -16.11
C THR A 220 -22.08 5.72 -15.03
N ILE A 221 -20.96 5.02 -14.98
CA ILE A 221 -20.68 4.02 -13.95
C ILE A 221 -20.76 4.67 -12.58
N ALA A 222 -20.03 5.77 -12.35
CA ALA A 222 -20.09 6.50 -11.09
C ALA A 222 -21.41 7.23 -10.89
N SER A 223 -21.97 7.85 -11.94
CA SER A 223 -23.11 8.75 -11.79
C SER A 223 -24.48 8.08 -11.86
N ARG A 224 -24.61 6.84 -12.40
CA ARG A 224 -25.90 6.16 -12.66
C ARG A 224 -25.94 4.69 -12.25
N HIS A 225 -24.81 4.00 -12.17
CA HIS A 225 -24.75 2.57 -11.88
C HIS A 225 -24.21 2.24 -10.49
N THR A 226 -23.69 3.24 -9.76
CA THR A 226 -23.16 3.10 -8.41
C THR A 226 -24.10 3.78 -7.42
N ASP A 227 -24.29 3.18 -6.24
CA ASP A 227 -25.02 3.79 -5.13
C ASP A 227 -24.34 5.16 -4.82
N PRO A 228 -25.08 6.26 -4.68
CA PRO A 228 -24.52 7.58 -4.36
C PRO A 228 -23.69 7.63 -3.08
N LEU A 229 -23.86 6.67 -2.17
CA LEU A 229 -23.06 6.55 -0.95
C LEU A 229 -21.79 5.71 -1.12
N ASP A 230 -21.63 5.01 -2.25
CA ASP A 230 -20.44 4.24 -2.58
C ASP A 230 -19.46 5.06 -3.42
N ALA A 231 -18.17 4.97 -3.09
CA ALA A 231 -17.14 5.66 -3.87
C ALA A 231 -16.58 4.75 -4.98
N VAL A 232 -16.64 5.25 -6.22
CA VAL A 232 -15.99 4.64 -7.39
C VAL A 232 -15.39 5.72 -8.28
N VAL A 233 -14.19 5.46 -8.80
CA VAL A 233 -13.53 6.32 -9.79
C VAL A 233 -13.18 5.51 -11.02
N VAL A 234 -13.67 5.92 -12.19
CA VAL A 234 -13.31 5.36 -13.49
C VAL A 234 -12.66 6.43 -14.33
N THR A 235 -11.37 6.28 -14.59
CA THR A 235 -10.61 7.27 -15.36
C THR A 235 -10.06 6.64 -16.63
N VAL A 236 -10.39 7.21 -17.79
CA VAL A 236 -9.67 6.95 -19.04
C VAL A 236 -8.51 7.95 -19.11
N ALA A 237 -7.28 7.45 -18.97
CA ALA A 237 -6.08 8.29 -18.90
C ALA A 237 -5.32 8.38 -20.23
N GLN A 238 -5.57 7.45 -21.16
CA GLN A 238 -4.86 7.38 -22.44
C GLN A 238 -5.84 7.01 -23.56
N MET A 239 -5.64 7.62 -24.73
CA MET A 239 -6.31 7.30 -25.98
C MET A 239 -5.26 7.34 -27.11
N HIS A 240 -5.06 6.23 -27.77
CA HIS A 240 -4.06 6.07 -28.82
C HIS A 240 -4.66 5.53 -30.10
N GLY A 241 -4.34 6.15 -31.24
CA GLY A 241 -4.73 5.70 -32.57
C GLY A 241 -4.64 6.81 -33.60
N GLY A 242 -4.80 6.42 -34.87
CA GLY A 242 -4.60 7.31 -36.02
C GLY A 242 -3.14 7.43 -36.44
N THR A 243 -2.92 7.60 -37.76
CA THR A 243 -1.58 7.71 -38.33
C THR A 243 -1.45 8.94 -39.29
N ALA A 244 -2.55 9.40 -39.86
CA ALA A 244 -2.59 10.57 -40.75
C ALA A 244 -4.00 11.21 -40.69
N ASP A 245 -4.08 12.48 -41.02
CA ASP A 245 -5.30 13.29 -41.02
C ASP A 245 -6.32 12.92 -42.10
N ASN A 246 -5.90 12.24 -43.14
CA ASN A 246 -6.73 11.79 -44.25
C ASN A 246 -7.05 10.29 -44.24
N ILE A 247 -6.76 9.56 -43.14
CA ILE A 247 -7.00 8.13 -43.00
C ILE A 247 -7.88 7.88 -41.76
N ILE A 248 -9.01 7.19 -41.93
CA ILE A 248 -9.76 6.60 -40.83
C ILE A 248 -8.94 5.41 -40.32
N SER A 249 -8.59 5.44 -39.02
CA SER A 249 -7.84 4.35 -38.36
C SER A 249 -8.64 3.05 -38.36
N ALA A 250 -7.93 1.92 -38.38
CA ALA A 250 -8.56 0.62 -38.18
C ALA A 250 -8.79 0.30 -36.72
N SER A 251 -8.10 0.96 -35.81
CA SER A 251 -8.23 0.70 -34.36
C SER A 251 -7.90 1.91 -33.50
N ILE A 252 -8.47 1.94 -32.28
CA ILE A 252 -8.15 2.87 -31.19
C ILE A 252 -7.98 2.07 -29.91
N GLU A 253 -6.98 2.43 -29.10
CA GLU A 253 -6.77 1.88 -27.77
C GLU A 253 -7.09 2.95 -26.71
N LEU A 254 -7.89 2.55 -25.68
CA LEU A 254 -8.13 3.33 -24.47
C LEU A 254 -7.50 2.60 -23.29
N ARG A 255 -6.80 3.32 -22.41
CA ARG A 255 -6.29 2.79 -21.13
C ARG A 255 -6.77 3.62 -19.97
N GLY A 256 -7.06 2.96 -18.86
CA GLY A 256 -7.56 3.63 -17.69
C GLY A 256 -7.42 2.85 -16.40
N THR A 257 -7.92 3.45 -15.32
CA THR A 257 -7.92 2.87 -13.98
C THR A 257 -9.33 2.84 -13.39
N LEU A 258 -9.55 1.85 -12.53
CA LEU A 258 -10.74 1.72 -11.69
C LEU A 258 -10.31 1.71 -10.23
N ARG A 259 -10.99 2.52 -9.40
CA ARG A 259 -10.84 2.56 -7.95
C ARG A 259 -12.20 2.37 -7.30
N SER A 260 -12.26 1.64 -6.19
CA SER A 260 -13.49 1.46 -5.40
C SER A 260 -13.17 1.18 -3.95
N LEU A 261 -14.03 1.62 -3.03
CA LEU A 261 -13.95 1.31 -1.60
C LEU A 261 -14.78 0.08 -1.20
N GLN A 262 -15.51 -0.55 -2.14
CA GLN A 262 -16.32 -1.73 -1.90
C GLN A 262 -16.01 -2.82 -2.94
N ALA A 263 -15.81 -4.06 -2.48
CA ALA A 263 -15.53 -5.18 -3.38
C ALA A 263 -16.69 -5.50 -4.34
N THR A 264 -17.92 -5.30 -3.89
CA THR A 264 -19.15 -5.47 -4.70
C THR A 264 -19.23 -4.41 -5.79
N THR A 265 -18.99 -3.14 -5.45
CA THR A 265 -18.98 -2.01 -6.39
C THR A 265 -17.82 -2.14 -7.39
N ARG A 266 -16.64 -2.59 -6.95
CA ARG A 266 -15.50 -2.94 -7.81
C ARG A 266 -15.89 -3.94 -8.89
N THR A 267 -16.53 -5.04 -8.48
CA THR A 267 -16.96 -6.12 -9.39
C THR A 267 -18.02 -5.63 -10.38
N ALA A 268 -19.01 -4.88 -9.90
CA ALA A 268 -20.05 -4.31 -10.75
C ALA A 268 -19.47 -3.30 -11.76
N ALA A 269 -18.57 -2.44 -11.33
CA ALA A 269 -17.92 -1.46 -12.21
C ALA A 269 -17.08 -2.12 -13.31
N MET A 270 -16.33 -3.18 -13.00
CA MET A 270 -15.61 -3.99 -14.01
C MET A 270 -16.56 -4.56 -15.07
N HIS A 271 -17.71 -5.09 -14.63
CA HIS A 271 -18.71 -5.61 -15.53
C HIS A 271 -19.30 -4.51 -16.43
N HIS A 272 -19.63 -3.35 -15.87
CA HIS A 272 -20.16 -2.22 -16.63
C HIS A 272 -19.15 -1.64 -17.63
N ILE A 273 -17.86 -1.57 -17.30
CA ILE A 273 -16.81 -1.16 -18.26
C ILE A 273 -16.89 -2.04 -19.51
N LYS A 274 -16.96 -3.36 -19.31
CA LYS A 274 -17.04 -4.31 -20.42
C LYS A 274 -18.34 -4.16 -21.22
N GLN A 275 -19.49 -4.15 -20.55
CA GLN A 275 -20.82 -4.04 -21.21
C GLN A 275 -20.95 -2.75 -22.03
N ILE A 276 -20.50 -1.61 -21.48
CA ILE A 276 -20.59 -0.30 -22.13
C ILE A 276 -19.72 -0.29 -23.38
N ALA A 277 -18.45 -0.73 -23.26
CA ALA A 277 -17.52 -0.71 -24.37
C ALA A 277 -17.96 -1.63 -25.52
N GLU A 278 -18.29 -2.90 -25.21
CA GLU A 278 -18.75 -3.88 -26.18
C GLU A 278 -20.10 -3.49 -26.81
N GLY A 279 -21.04 -2.98 -26.00
CA GLY A 279 -22.37 -2.55 -26.47
C GLY A 279 -22.29 -1.39 -27.46
N ILE A 280 -21.53 -0.33 -27.14
CA ILE A 280 -21.38 0.87 -28.00
C ILE A 280 -20.64 0.49 -29.30
N ALA A 281 -19.55 -0.31 -29.23
CA ALA A 281 -18.82 -0.76 -30.38
C ALA A 281 -19.74 -1.55 -31.33
N THR A 282 -20.47 -2.53 -30.80
CA THR A 282 -21.40 -3.37 -31.57
C THR A 282 -22.51 -2.55 -32.23
N ALA A 283 -23.09 -1.58 -31.53
CA ALA A 283 -24.15 -0.72 -32.05
C ALA A 283 -23.69 0.14 -33.24
N ASN A 284 -22.38 0.40 -33.35
CA ASN A 284 -21.76 1.15 -34.42
C ASN A 284 -21.04 0.28 -35.49
N GLY A 285 -21.23 -1.04 -35.46
CA GLY A 285 -20.61 -1.98 -36.42
C GLY A 285 -19.14 -2.25 -36.17
N ALA A 286 -18.60 -1.89 -34.98
CA ALA A 286 -17.24 -2.17 -34.55
C ALA A 286 -17.22 -3.32 -33.53
N ARG A 287 -16.01 -3.72 -33.14
CA ARG A 287 -15.77 -4.64 -32.02
C ARG A 287 -14.94 -3.94 -30.94
N ALA A 288 -15.25 -4.15 -29.69
CA ALA A 288 -14.36 -3.78 -28.59
C ALA A 288 -13.90 -5.04 -27.85
N GLU A 289 -12.61 -5.08 -27.53
CA GLU A 289 -12.01 -6.08 -26.65
C GLU A 289 -11.57 -5.39 -25.35
N VAL A 290 -12.06 -5.88 -24.21
CA VAL A 290 -11.80 -5.28 -22.90
C VAL A 290 -10.98 -6.23 -22.05
N THR A 291 -9.78 -5.82 -21.71
CA THR A 291 -8.90 -6.50 -20.75
C THR A 291 -8.89 -5.71 -19.44
N ILE A 292 -9.21 -6.39 -18.33
CA ILE A 292 -9.11 -5.82 -16.98
C ILE A 292 -8.04 -6.57 -16.20
N THR A 293 -6.99 -5.84 -15.81
CA THR A 293 -5.95 -6.35 -14.93
C THR A 293 -6.30 -5.96 -13.50
N LYS A 294 -6.70 -6.96 -12.71
CA LYS A 294 -6.93 -6.76 -11.28
C LYS A 294 -5.60 -6.47 -10.59
N GLY A 295 -5.57 -5.40 -9.85
CA GLY A 295 -4.46 -5.04 -8.98
C GLY A 295 -4.84 -5.21 -7.51
N THR A 296 -4.46 -4.27 -6.69
CA THR A 296 -4.65 -4.28 -5.24
C THR A 296 -6.14 -4.32 -4.88
N PRO A 297 -6.58 -5.20 -3.97
CA PRO A 297 -7.95 -5.20 -3.46
C PRO A 297 -8.25 -3.98 -2.57
N VAL A 298 -9.48 -3.87 -2.08
CA VAL A 298 -9.83 -2.86 -1.08
C VAL A 298 -9.15 -3.19 0.22
N LEU A 299 -8.40 -2.27 0.79
CA LEU A 299 -7.92 -2.39 2.16
C LEU A 299 -9.07 -2.07 3.10
N SER A 300 -9.57 -3.10 3.76
CA SER A 300 -10.65 -3.00 4.75
C SER A 300 -10.16 -3.52 6.09
N ASN A 301 -10.08 -2.64 7.06
CA ASN A 301 -9.66 -2.99 8.41
C ASN A 301 -10.73 -3.82 9.14
N ASP A 302 -10.30 -4.91 9.77
CA ASP A 302 -11.17 -5.72 10.64
C ASP A 302 -11.63 -4.92 11.85
N PRO A 303 -12.93 -4.96 12.22
CA PRO A 303 -13.45 -4.18 13.33
C PRO A 303 -12.79 -4.49 14.68
N ALA A 304 -12.51 -5.77 14.99
CA ALA A 304 -11.88 -6.17 16.23
C ALA A 304 -10.42 -5.76 16.32
N ALA A 305 -9.68 -5.92 15.20
CA ALA A 305 -8.29 -5.48 15.08
C ALA A 305 -8.16 -3.94 15.17
N THR A 306 -9.09 -3.22 14.53
CA THR A 306 -9.13 -1.75 14.60
C THR A 306 -9.40 -1.25 16.01
N GLN A 307 -10.40 -1.81 16.69
CA GLN A 307 -10.75 -1.44 18.06
C GLN A 307 -9.58 -1.73 19.01
N PHE A 308 -8.93 -2.88 18.86
CA PHE A 308 -7.74 -3.23 19.64
C PHE A 308 -6.59 -2.22 19.44
N GLY A 309 -6.34 -1.79 18.19
CA GLY A 309 -5.36 -0.75 17.88
C GLY A 309 -5.74 0.61 18.48
N PHE A 310 -7.01 1.01 18.39
CA PHE A 310 -7.53 2.22 19.00
C PHE A 310 -7.28 2.26 20.53
N GLU A 311 -7.58 1.17 21.22
CA GLU A 311 -7.36 1.03 22.69
C GLU A 311 -5.87 0.96 23.05
N THR A 312 -5.02 0.54 22.09
CA THR A 312 -3.57 0.45 22.29
C THR A 312 -2.85 1.78 22.07
N ALA A 313 -3.41 2.70 21.30
CA ALA A 313 -2.78 3.98 20.93
C ALA A 313 -2.28 4.77 22.15
N ALA A 314 -3.07 4.86 23.21
CA ALA A 314 -2.68 5.59 24.44
C ALA A 314 -1.44 4.98 25.12
N ALA A 315 -1.27 3.65 25.06
CA ALA A 315 -0.06 2.99 25.59
C ALA A 315 1.19 3.29 24.77
N ALA A 316 1.02 3.69 23.52
CA ALA A 316 2.09 4.19 22.64
C ALA A 316 2.23 5.73 22.66
N THR A 317 1.56 6.40 23.59
CA THR A 317 1.52 7.87 23.71
C THR A 317 0.96 8.55 22.43
N LEU A 318 0.03 7.88 21.76
CA LEU A 318 -0.64 8.36 20.55
C LEU A 318 -2.12 8.68 20.86
N THR A 319 -2.63 9.73 20.22
CA THR A 319 -4.04 10.11 20.27
C THR A 319 -4.74 9.52 19.04
N PRO A 320 -5.65 8.54 19.20
CA PRO A 320 -6.37 8.00 18.07
C PRO A 320 -7.39 9.01 17.54
N VAL A 321 -7.43 9.16 16.21
CA VAL A 321 -8.37 10.02 15.48
C VAL A 321 -9.06 9.20 14.39
N ASP A 322 -10.37 9.37 14.24
CA ASP A 322 -11.10 8.76 13.12
C ASP A 322 -10.78 9.51 11.83
N ILE A 323 -10.52 8.78 10.77
CA ILE A 323 -10.13 9.36 9.47
C ILE A 323 -11.04 8.87 8.35
N ASP A 324 -11.23 9.73 7.34
CA ASP A 324 -11.98 9.37 6.16
C ASP A 324 -11.21 8.37 5.27
N PRO A 325 -11.92 7.53 4.50
CA PRO A 325 -11.28 6.65 3.54
C PRO A 325 -10.70 7.47 2.38
N VAL A 326 -9.65 6.94 1.75
CA VAL A 326 -9.01 7.58 0.60
C VAL A 326 -9.00 6.67 -0.63
N MET A 327 -8.92 7.29 -1.82
CA MET A 327 -8.93 6.56 -3.09
C MET A 327 -7.53 6.09 -3.53
N GLY A 328 -6.48 6.25 -2.70
CA GLY A 328 -5.19 5.60 -2.84
C GLY A 328 -5.31 4.08 -2.66
N GLY A 329 -4.39 3.31 -3.23
CA GLY A 329 -4.28 1.88 -3.02
C GLY A 329 -3.21 1.56 -1.99
N GLU A 330 -3.27 0.37 -1.39
CA GLU A 330 -2.26 -0.16 -0.47
C GLU A 330 -2.34 -1.69 -0.51
N ASP A 331 -1.24 -2.35 -0.81
CA ASP A 331 -1.23 -3.79 -1.03
C ASP A 331 -1.21 -4.62 0.26
N PHE A 332 -1.11 -3.99 1.44
CA PHE A 332 -1.48 -4.58 2.73
C PHE A 332 -2.89 -5.20 2.70
N ALA A 333 -3.72 -4.75 1.78
CA ALA A 333 -5.04 -5.30 1.49
C ALA A 333 -5.02 -6.80 1.21
N PHE A 334 -3.94 -7.35 0.63
CA PHE A 334 -3.83 -8.80 0.39
C PHE A 334 -3.74 -9.62 1.68
N TYR A 335 -3.15 -9.06 2.73
CA TYR A 335 -3.16 -9.68 4.06
C TYR A 335 -4.54 -9.57 4.69
N ALA A 336 -5.17 -8.38 4.59
CA ALA A 336 -6.49 -8.11 5.17
C ALA A 336 -7.62 -8.94 4.54
N GLU A 337 -7.48 -9.39 3.29
CA GLU A 337 -8.42 -10.35 2.67
C GLU A 337 -8.31 -11.77 3.25
N ARG A 338 -7.22 -12.11 3.95
CA ARG A 338 -6.91 -13.48 4.39
C ARG A 338 -7.08 -13.70 5.88
N ILE A 339 -6.70 -12.71 6.69
CA ILE A 339 -6.75 -12.79 8.16
C ILE A 339 -7.20 -11.44 8.75
N PRO A 340 -7.68 -11.41 10.01
CA PRO A 340 -7.96 -10.16 10.69
C PRO A 340 -6.77 -9.21 10.67
N ALA A 341 -6.99 -7.99 10.20
CA ALA A 341 -5.93 -7.03 9.96
C ALA A 341 -6.36 -5.59 10.32
N ALA A 342 -5.42 -4.79 10.78
CA ALA A 342 -5.61 -3.35 10.88
C ALA A 342 -4.38 -2.58 10.41
N PHE A 343 -4.62 -1.59 9.58
CA PHE A 343 -3.63 -0.68 9.04
C PHE A 343 -3.91 0.73 9.57
N PHE A 344 -2.88 1.39 10.07
CA PHE A 344 -2.99 2.66 10.79
C PHE A 344 -2.26 3.77 10.05
N ALA A 345 -2.79 4.99 10.13
CA ALA A 345 -2.14 6.18 9.62
C ALA A 345 -1.36 6.87 10.75
N LEU A 346 -0.04 6.72 10.79
CA LEU A 346 0.81 7.37 11.78
C LEU A 346 1.03 8.84 11.40
N GLY A 347 0.60 9.78 12.21
CA GLY A 347 0.85 11.20 12.00
C GLY A 347 2.34 11.51 11.96
N VAL A 348 2.81 12.08 10.84
CA VAL A 348 4.22 12.44 10.66
C VAL A 348 4.44 13.94 10.47
N ARG A 349 3.40 14.74 10.32
CA ARG A 349 3.55 16.20 10.19
C ARG A 349 4.13 16.81 11.47
N PRO A 350 5.30 17.47 11.40
CA PRO A 350 5.92 18.09 12.58
C PRO A 350 5.00 19.11 13.26
N PRO A 351 5.06 19.25 14.59
CA PRO A 351 4.29 20.25 15.31
C PRO A 351 4.55 21.67 14.82
N GLY A 352 3.51 22.49 14.73
CA GLY A 352 3.59 23.89 14.32
C GLY A 352 3.78 24.12 12.82
N ARG A 353 3.66 23.06 12.00
CA ARG A 353 3.58 23.18 10.54
C ARG A 353 2.16 22.98 10.07
N ASP A 354 1.55 24.00 9.47
CA ASP A 354 0.21 23.92 8.89
C ASP A 354 0.21 23.13 7.57
N ALA A 355 1.34 23.09 6.86
CA ALA A 355 1.56 22.35 5.63
C ALA A 355 2.83 21.50 5.71
N TYR A 356 2.76 20.31 5.16
CA TYR A 356 3.87 19.37 5.00
C TYR A 356 3.80 18.74 3.60
N PRO A 357 4.92 18.42 2.94
CA PRO A 357 4.89 17.77 1.64
C PRO A 357 4.01 16.51 1.67
N ALA A 358 3.16 16.36 0.65
CA ALA A 358 2.34 15.17 0.51
C ALA A 358 3.17 13.97 0.07
N LEU A 359 2.61 12.77 0.25
CA LEU A 359 3.20 11.55 -0.30
C LEU A 359 3.41 11.71 -1.82
N HIS A 360 4.47 11.09 -2.34
CA HIS A 360 4.90 11.13 -3.75
C HIS A 360 5.37 12.52 -4.23
N GLN A 361 5.60 13.48 -3.34
CA GLN A 361 6.22 14.74 -3.70
C GLN A 361 7.75 14.67 -3.59
N PRO A 362 8.50 15.38 -4.46
CA PRO A 362 9.96 15.27 -4.53
C PRO A 362 10.72 15.88 -3.35
N ASP A 363 10.03 16.57 -2.45
CA ASP A 363 10.53 17.16 -1.21
C ASP A 363 9.94 16.52 0.05
N TYR A 364 9.23 15.39 -0.08
CA TYR A 364 8.73 14.63 1.06
C TYR A 364 9.88 14.03 1.87
N ASP A 365 9.72 13.99 3.20
CA ASP A 365 10.59 13.30 4.13
C ASP A 365 9.75 12.62 5.23
N PHE A 366 10.18 11.45 5.70
CA PHE A 366 9.63 10.82 6.90
C PHE A 366 10.44 11.34 8.10
N PRO A 367 9.89 12.17 9.00
CA PRO A 367 10.67 12.78 10.07
C PRO A 367 11.26 11.77 11.05
N ASP A 368 12.53 11.92 11.42
CA ASP A 368 13.20 11.06 12.39
C ASP A 368 12.45 10.96 13.73
N ASP A 369 11.84 12.07 14.16
CA ASP A 369 11.07 12.13 15.41
C ASP A 369 9.82 11.23 15.41
N ALA A 370 9.31 10.85 14.23
CA ALA A 370 8.16 9.94 14.11
C ALA A 370 8.53 8.46 14.32
N ILE A 371 9.82 8.10 14.20
CA ILE A 371 10.29 6.71 14.35
C ILE A 371 9.93 6.17 15.73
N ALA A 372 10.19 6.93 16.79
CA ALA A 372 9.94 6.49 18.16
C ALA A 372 8.45 6.12 18.39
N ALA A 373 7.52 6.89 17.81
CA ALA A 373 6.09 6.65 17.91
C ALA A 373 5.66 5.39 17.13
N GLY A 374 6.22 5.18 15.92
CA GLY A 374 5.98 3.97 15.14
C GLY A 374 6.49 2.72 15.85
N VAL A 375 7.70 2.75 16.39
CA VAL A 375 8.25 1.66 17.22
C VAL A 375 7.37 1.39 18.43
N ALA A 376 6.96 2.45 19.15
CA ALA A 376 6.11 2.32 20.35
C ALA A 376 4.78 1.67 20.01
N LEU A 377 4.12 2.08 18.91
CA LEU A 377 2.87 1.47 18.47
C LEU A 377 3.05 -0.03 18.23
N HIS A 378 4.04 -0.42 17.41
CA HIS A 378 4.33 -1.82 17.12
C HIS A 378 4.59 -2.64 18.39
N VAL A 379 5.43 -2.15 19.27
CA VAL A 379 5.76 -2.83 20.55
C VAL A 379 4.53 -2.97 21.44
N GLN A 380 3.71 -1.93 21.57
CA GLN A 380 2.53 -1.98 22.45
C GLN A 380 1.41 -2.87 21.90
N LEU A 381 1.21 -2.90 20.57
CA LEU A 381 0.30 -3.85 19.92
C LEU A 381 0.67 -5.29 20.31
N LEU A 382 1.95 -5.65 20.22
CA LEU A 382 2.40 -6.99 20.53
C LEU A 382 2.36 -7.30 22.03
N ARG A 383 2.78 -6.38 22.90
CA ARG A 383 2.74 -6.59 24.35
C ARG A 383 1.34 -6.86 24.87
N ARG A 384 0.33 -6.22 24.27
CA ARG A 384 -1.07 -6.32 24.68
C ARG A 384 -1.83 -7.44 23.97
N PHE A 385 -1.30 -7.94 22.85
CA PHE A 385 -2.04 -8.86 21.98
C PHE A 385 -2.57 -10.09 22.72
N TRP A 386 -1.75 -10.78 23.50
CA TRP A 386 -2.14 -12.02 24.15
C TRP A 386 -2.95 -11.84 25.44
N SER A 387 -2.92 -10.64 26.05
CA SER A 387 -3.70 -10.35 27.27
C SER A 387 -5.02 -9.64 26.98
N ASP A 388 -5.04 -8.72 26.01
CA ASP A 388 -6.11 -7.75 25.85
C ASP A 388 -6.85 -7.90 24.51
N ALA A 389 -6.27 -8.57 23.51
CA ALA A 389 -6.92 -8.70 22.20
C ALA A 389 -8.18 -9.59 22.31
N PRO A 390 -9.25 -9.22 21.56
CA PRO A 390 -10.46 -10.03 21.50
C PRO A 390 -10.19 -11.46 21.02
N THR A 391 -10.99 -12.42 21.47
CA THR A 391 -10.89 -13.84 21.04
C THR A 391 -10.98 -14.00 19.52
N ALA A 392 -11.67 -13.11 18.83
CA ALA A 392 -11.73 -13.10 17.36
C ALA A 392 -10.34 -12.97 16.68
N LEU A 393 -9.35 -12.41 17.38
CA LEU A 393 -7.98 -12.25 16.88
C LEU A 393 -7.03 -13.35 17.37
N THR A 394 -7.34 -14.01 18.46
CA THR A 394 -6.46 -14.99 19.14
C THR A 394 -6.95 -16.43 19.05
N GLY A 395 -8.21 -16.64 18.68
CA GLY A 395 -8.90 -17.93 18.67
C GLY A 395 -8.64 -18.83 17.48
#